data_0e9ce41435f3d3d3d9ab40ff75383abd
#
_entry.id   0e9ce41435f3d3d3d9ab40ff75383abd
#
_cell.length_a   1.000
_cell.length_b   1.000
_cell.length_c   1.000
_cell.angle_alpha   90.00
_cell.angle_beta   90.00
_cell.angle_gamma   90.00
#
_symmetry.space_group_name_H-M   'P 1'
#
loop_
_entity.id
_entity.type
_entity.pdbx_description
1 polymer ?
#
loop_
_entity_poly.entity_id
_entity_poly.type
_entity_poly.pdbx_seq_one_letter_code
_entity_poly.pdbx_strand_id
1 'polypeptide(L)'
;MKNNIGLIIVGAIVGLLVASMALFTVDQRESAIVFRLGEIIDVKKDAGLYAKTPLLDRVRYFDTRVLTMDTSEPERFITSEKKNVLVDWFVKWRIVDVKQYWISVRGDEAQAATRLQQTINDSLRAEFGKRTIHDVVSGERDKIMDLMREKANEDASKIGVQVLDVRIKRVDLPQEVSESVYRRMESERKRVANELRSTGSAESEKIRADADKQREIIIAQAYRDAQRIKGEGDAKAAAIYAGAYGQNSEFFSFYRSLEAYRRTFKERSDVLVLDPSSDFFKYLKHSGRK
;
A
#
# COMPACT_ATOMS: atom_id res chain seq x y z
N MET A 1 21.92 -0.76 -91.29
CA MET A 1 22.18 -1.29 -89.90
C MET A 1 22.30 -0.18 -88.86
N LYS A 2 22.68 1.08 -89.11
CA LYS A 2 22.81 2.15 -88.12
C LYS A 2 21.49 2.62 -87.45
N ASN A 3 20.37 2.63 -88.17
CA ASN A 3 19.08 3.08 -87.64
C ASN A 3 18.44 2.14 -86.62
N ASN A 4 18.77 0.82 -86.65
CA ASN A 4 18.19 -0.19 -85.74
C ASN A 4 18.83 -0.12 -84.34
N ILE A 5 20.09 0.31 -84.26
CA ILE A 5 20.78 0.44 -82.97
C ILE A 5 20.15 1.60 -82.12
N GLY A 6 19.80 2.73 -82.77
CA GLY A 6 19.13 3.82 -82.09
C GLY A 6 17.75 3.45 -81.55
N LEU A 7 17.01 2.64 -82.29
CA LEU A 7 15.68 2.12 -81.95
C LEU A 7 15.77 1.16 -80.74
N ILE A 8 16.81 0.31 -80.70
CA ILE A 8 17.09 -0.61 -79.60
C ILE A 8 17.49 0.16 -78.34
N ILE A 9 18.31 1.20 -78.50
CA ILE A 9 18.71 2.03 -77.33
C ILE A 9 17.51 2.80 -76.76
N VAL A 10 16.67 3.37 -77.64
CA VAL A 10 15.44 4.05 -77.15
C VAL A 10 14.50 3.05 -76.44
N GLY A 11 14.32 1.83 -77.06
CA GLY A 11 13.51 0.74 -76.45
C GLY A 11 14.06 0.31 -75.06
N ALA A 12 15.38 0.17 -74.91
CA ALA A 12 16.02 -0.15 -73.65
C ALA A 12 15.84 0.94 -72.59
N ILE A 13 15.97 2.21 -72.98
CA ILE A 13 15.73 3.34 -72.06
C ILE A 13 14.27 3.40 -71.64
N VAL A 14 13.32 3.20 -72.51
CA VAL A 14 11.89 3.16 -72.20
C VAL A 14 11.59 1.97 -71.28
N GLY A 15 12.16 0.80 -71.58
CA GLY A 15 12.02 -0.41 -70.73
C GLY A 15 12.57 -0.20 -69.32
N LEU A 16 13.72 0.46 -69.20
CA LEU A 16 14.36 0.76 -67.90
C LEU A 16 13.55 1.84 -67.15
N LEU A 17 12.98 2.80 -67.80
CA LEU A 17 12.05 3.79 -67.21
C LEU A 17 10.78 3.12 -66.69
N VAL A 18 10.17 2.22 -67.45
CA VAL A 18 8.99 1.48 -67.03
C VAL A 18 9.32 0.53 -65.86
N ALA A 19 10.46 -0.15 -65.88
CA ALA A 19 10.93 -0.99 -64.80
C ALA A 19 11.16 -0.16 -63.52
N SER A 20 11.76 1.02 -63.64
CA SER A 20 11.94 1.93 -62.49
C SER A 20 10.61 2.45 -61.91
N MET A 21 9.59 2.65 -62.71
CA MET A 21 8.25 3.02 -62.23
C MET A 21 7.46 1.83 -61.67
N ALA A 22 7.83 0.59 -62.04
CA ALA A 22 7.18 -0.62 -61.58
C ALA A 22 7.66 -1.12 -60.21
N LEU A 23 8.84 -0.72 -59.79
CA LEU A 23 9.42 -1.16 -58.52
C LEU A 23 9.21 -0.11 -57.44
N PHE A 24 8.93 -0.57 -56.20
CA PHE A 24 8.90 0.28 -55.01
C PHE A 24 9.47 -0.49 -53.83
N THR A 25 10.04 0.24 -52.86
CA THR A 25 10.62 -0.34 -51.65
C THR A 25 9.74 0.00 -50.47
N VAL A 26 9.62 -0.93 -49.52
CA VAL A 26 8.97 -0.72 -48.22
C VAL A 26 10.04 -0.80 -47.14
N ASP A 27 10.14 0.22 -46.33
CA ASP A 27 11.06 0.25 -45.20
C ASP A 27 10.50 -0.57 -44.03
N GLN A 28 11.37 -1.03 -43.10
CA GLN A 28 10.96 -1.74 -41.87
C GLN A 28 10.08 -0.90 -40.92
N ARG A 29 10.09 0.42 -41.07
CA ARG A 29 9.33 1.38 -40.27
C ARG A 29 7.96 1.67 -40.83
N GLU A 30 7.68 1.17 -42.05
CA GLU A 30 6.49 1.52 -42.80
C GLU A 30 5.79 0.24 -43.32
N SER A 31 4.50 0.35 -43.49
CA SER A 31 3.73 -0.62 -44.29
C SER A 31 3.10 0.11 -45.48
N ALA A 32 2.96 -0.58 -46.56
CA ALA A 32 2.42 0.01 -47.79
C ALA A 32 1.11 -0.64 -48.23
N ILE A 33 0.16 0.20 -48.62
CA ILE A 33 -1.07 -0.25 -49.31
C ILE A 33 -0.95 0.08 -50.79
N VAL A 34 -1.24 -0.93 -51.62
CA VAL A 34 -1.31 -0.77 -53.08
C VAL A 34 -2.77 -0.58 -53.48
N PHE A 35 -3.06 0.55 -54.10
CA PHE A 35 -4.38 0.90 -54.60
C PHE A 35 -4.40 0.79 -56.12
N ARG A 36 -5.47 0.23 -56.70
CA ARG A 36 -5.77 0.26 -58.11
C ARG A 36 -7.14 0.90 -58.29
N LEU A 37 -7.19 1.99 -59.04
CA LEU A 37 -8.42 2.74 -59.29
C LEU A 37 -9.21 3.09 -58.02
N GLY A 38 -8.53 3.18 -56.87
CA GLY A 38 -9.14 3.53 -55.57
C GLY A 38 -9.48 2.33 -54.69
N GLU A 39 -9.37 1.09 -55.18
CA GLU A 39 -9.58 -0.12 -54.39
C GLU A 39 -8.26 -0.66 -53.83
N ILE A 40 -8.29 -1.21 -52.62
CA ILE A 40 -7.14 -1.86 -51.99
C ILE A 40 -6.94 -3.25 -52.62
N ILE A 41 -5.82 -3.44 -53.32
CA ILE A 41 -5.49 -4.73 -53.90
C ILE A 41 -4.62 -5.52 -52.97
N ASP A 42 -3.63 -4.89 -52.40
CA ASP A 42 -2.63 -5.60 -51.59
C ASP A 42 -2.08 -4.72 -50.45
N VAL A 43 -1.63 -5.37 -49.36
CA VAL A 43 -1.01 -4.73 -48.21
C VAL A 43 0.34 -5.36 -47.95
N LYS A 44 1.39 -4.61 -48.08
CA LYS A 44 2.77 -5.04 -47.86
C LYS A 44 3.17 -4.60 -46.42
N LYS A 45 3.29 -5.58 -45.52
CA LYS A 45 3.68 -5.38 -44.13
C LYS A 45 5.18 -5.53 -43.92
N ASP A 46 5.81 -6.40 -44.70
CA ASP A 46 7.22 -6.70 -44.55
C ASP A 46 8.07 -5.76 -45.40
N ALA A 47 9.26 -5.44 -44.90
CA ALA A 47 10.23 -4.65 -45.60
C ALA A 47 10.76 -5.43 -46.81
N GLY A 48 10.90 -4.76 -47.94
CA GLY A 48 11.38 -5.40 -49.15
C GLY A 48 11.14 -4.60 -50.40
N LEU A 49 11.55 -5.22 -51.54
CA LEU A 49 11.34 -4.70 -52.90
C LEU A 49 10.09 -5.38 -53.47
N TYR A 50 9.16 -4.56 -53.91
CA TYR A 50 7.88 -5.02 -54.49
C TYR A 50 7.65 -4.40 -55.86
N ALA A 51 6.81 -5.09 -56.66
CA ALA A 51 6.41 -4.60 -57.95
C ALA A 51 4.97 -4.08 -57.93
N LYS A 52 4.72 -3.03 -58.68
CA LYS A 52 3.40 -2.44 -58.91
C LYS A 52 3.19 -2.24 -60.42
N THR A 53 1.94 -2.21 -60.87
CA THR A 53 1.63 -1.89 -62.25
C THR A 53 1.78 -0.38 -62.48
N PRO A 54 2.74 0.05 -63.32
CA PRO A 54 2.93 1.48 -63.58
C PRO A 54 1.63 2.10 -64.08
N LEU A 55 1.38 3.38 -63.75
CA LEU A 55 0.22 4.18 -64.11
C LEU A 55 -1.13 3.77 -63.49
N LEU A 56 -1.35 2.46 -63.16
CA LEU A 56 -2.61 2.00 -62.57
C LEU A 56 -2.56 1.93 -61.06
N ASP A 57 -1.41 1.50 -60.50
CA ASP A 57 -1.26 1.26 -59.08
C ASP A 57 -0.63 2.48 -58.37
N ARG A 58 -1.27 2.89 -57.28
CA ARG A 58 -0.75 3.93 -56.37
C ARG A 58 -0.37 3.26 -55.05
N VAL A 59 0.80 3.59 -54.52
CA VAL A 59 1.27 3.08 -53.25
C VAL A 59 1.19 4.22 -52.21
N ARG A 60 0.66 3.88 -51.06
CA ARG A 60 0.63 4.78 -49.90
C ARG A 60 1.30 4.11 -48.71
N TYR A 61 2.21 4.84 -48.04
CA TYR A 61 2.98 4.36 -46.91
C TYR A 61 2.36 4.81 -45.64
N PHE A 62 2.45 3.98 -44.60
CA PHE A 62 1.94 4.22 -43.25
C PHE A 62 3.03 3.88 -42.25
N ASP A 63 3.29 4.81 -41.31
CA ASP A 63 4.28 4.63 -40.25
C ASP A 63 3.77 3.58 -39.25
N THR A 64 4.58 2.54 -39.00
CA THR A 64 4.28 1.47 -38.04
C THR A 64 5.02 1.62 -36.73
N ARG A 65 5.80 2.68 -36.57
CA ARG A 65 6.48 3.01 -35.33
C ARG A 65 5.49 3.35 -34.23
N VAL A 66 6.01 3.40 -33.00
CA VAL A 66 5.24 3.85 -31.86
C VAL A 66 5.09 5.36 -31.94
N LEU A 67 3.85 5.80 -32.08
CA LEU A 67 3.46 7.21 -32.07
C LEU A 67 3.03 7.59 -30.66
N THR A 68 3.27 8.84 -30.30
CA THR A 68 2.83 9.38 -29.01
C THR A 68 1.83 10.50 -29.30
N MET A 69 0.67 10.37 -28.69
CA MET A 69 -0.31 11.46 -28.64
C MET A 69 -0.35 12.03 -27.22
N ASP A 70 -0.20 13.33 -27.13
CA ASP A 70 -0.19 14.07 -25.90
C ASP A 70 -1.38 15.04 -25.86
N THR A 71 -2.00 15.21 -24.69
CA THR A 71 -3.02 16.27 -24.51
C THR A 71 -2.33 17.63 -24.50
N SER A 72 -2.77 18.51 -25.38
CA SER A 72 -2.24 19.89 -25.46
C SER A 72 -2.67 20.75 -24.26
N GLU A 73 -3.83 20.45 -23.69
CA GLU A 73 -4.39 21.15 -22.53
C GLU A 73 -4.94 20.12 -21.53
N PRO A 74 -4.81 20.39 -20.21
CA PRO A 74 -5.40 19.54 -19.19
C PRO A 74 -6.91 19.45 -19.34
N GLU A 75 -7.46 18.26 -19.34
CA GLU A 75 -8.90 18.04 -19.40
C GLU A 75 -9.53 17.97 -18.02
N ARG A 76 -10.78 18.43 -17.92
CA ARG A 76 -11.52 18.47 -16.67
C ARG A 76 -12.38 17.22 -16.47
N PHE A 77 -12.17 16.53 -15.35
CA PHE A 77 -12.95 15.35 -14.94
C PHE A 77 -13.59 15.57 -13.58
N ILE A 78 -14.72 14.91 -13.35
CA ILE A 78 -15.47 14.98 -12.08
C ILE A 78 -15.26 13.65 -11.34
N THR A 79 -14.84 13.72 -10.08
CA THR A 79 -14.66 12.56 -9.20
C THR A 79 -15.98 12.15 -8.53
N SER A 80 -15.99 10.98 -7.86
CA SER A 80 -17.14 10.50 -7.07
C SER A 80 -17.57 11.50 -5.98
N GLU A 81 -16.64 12.32 -5.50
CA GLU A 81 -16.91 13.39 -4.53
C GLU A 81 -17.48 14.67 -5.17
N LYS A 82 -17.86 14.62 -6.44
CA LYS A 82 -18.35 15.78 -7.23
C LYS A 82 -17.34 16.95 -7.31
N LYS A 83 -16.05 16.65 -7.28
CA LYS A 83 -14.98 17.65 -7.42
C LYS A 83 -14.35 17.58 -8.79
N ASN A 84 -14.06 18.74 -9.35
CA ASN A 84 -13.32 18.86 -10.61
C ASN A 84 -11.84 18.61 -10.36
N VAL A 85 -11.23 17.82 -11.25
CA VAL A 85 -9.79 17.62 -11.36
C VAL A 85 -9.34 17.91 -12.78
N LEU A 86 -8.15 18.46 -12.93
CA LEU A 86 -7.50 18.69 -14.22
C LEU A 86 -6.48 17.56 -14.41
N VAL A 87 -6.61 16.85 -15.52
CA VAL A 87 -5.79 15.66 -15.79
C VAL A 87 -5.06 15.82 -17.11
N ASP A 88 -3.75 15.71 -17.06
CA ASP A 88 -2.87 15.57 -18.23
C ASP A 88 -2.55 14.10 -18.43
N TRP A 89 -2.67 13.63 -19.65
CA TRP A 89 -2.35 12.27 -20.00
C TRP A 89 -1.69 12.18 -21.39
N PHE A 90 -1.04 11.06 -21.67
CA PHE A 90 -0.54 10.72 -22.98
C PHE A 90 -0.79 9.25 -23.30
N VAL A 91 -0.83 8.93 -24.58
CA VAL A 91 -0.98 7.57 -25.08
C VAL A 91 0.11 7.25 -26.07
N LYS A 92 0.63 6.01 -25.98
CA LYS A 92 1.51 5.43 -26.98
C LYS A 92 0.73 4.40 -27.78
N TRP A 93 0.74 4.54 -29.08
CA TRP A 93 -0.03 3.70 -29.99
C TRP A 93 0.75 3.42 -31.26
N ARG A 94 0.35 2.43 -32.01
CA ARG A 94 0.92 2.11 -33.31
C ARG A 94 -0.14 1.53 -34.25
N ILE A 95 0.07 1.65 -35.56
CA ILE A 95 -0.76 1.03 -36.58
C ILE A 95 -0.35 -0.44 -36.72
N VAL A 96 -1.29 -1.38 -36.58
CA VAL A 96 -1.07 -2.82 -36.72
C VAL A 96 -1.78 -3.36 -37.94
N ASP A 97 -3.01 -2.92 -38.14
CA ASP A 97 -3.77 -3.27 -39.36
C ASP A 97 -3.97 -2.02 -40.22
N VAL A 98 -3.09 -1.87 -41.19
CA VAL A 98 -3.08 -0.73 -42.10
C VAL A 98 -4.33 -0.68 -42.99
N LYS A 99 -4.88 -1.86 -43.36
CA LYS A 99 -6.12 -1.94 -44.13
C LYS A 99 -7.31 -1.41 -43.36
N GLN A 100 -7.49 -1.89 -42.11
CA GLN A 100 -8.55 -1.43 -41.24
C GLN A 100 -8.40 0.05 -40.89
N TYR A 101 -7.14 0.50 -40.66
CA TYR A 101 -6.81 1.89 -40.41
C TYR A 101 -7.23 2.79 -41.60
N TRP A 102 -6.93 2.38 -42.82
CA TRP A 102 -7.36 3.11 -43.99
C TRP A 102 -8.89 3.19 -44.15
N ILE A 103 -9.59 2.07 -43.93
CA ILE A 103 -11.06 2.01 -44.03
C ILE A 103 -11.70 2.95 -42.96
N SER A 104 -11.16 2.97 -41.77
CA SER A 104 -11.75 3.68 -40.63
C SER A 104 -11.46 5.17 -40.61
N VAL A 105 -10.21 5.59 -40.89
CA VAL A 105 -9.74 6.98 -40.80
C VAL A 105 -9.07 7.50 -42.09
N ARG A 106 -9.13 6.72 -43.20
CA ARG A 106 -8.53 7.05 -44.49
C ARG A 106 -7.03 7.40 -44.40
N GLY A 107 -6.35 6.89 -43.39
CA GLY A 107 -4.94 7.15 -43.15
C GLY A 107 -4.64 8.54 -42.62
N ASP A 108 -5.61 9.22 -42.04
CA ASP A 108 -5.46 10.50 -41.41
C ASP A 108 -5.12 10.29 -39.92
N GLU A 109 -3.90 10.62 -39.53
CA GLU A 109 -3.40 10.48 -38.17
C GLU A 109 -4.15 11.39 -37.19
N ALA A 110 -4.55 12.60 -37.63
CA ALA A 110 -5.30 13.52 -36.80
C ALA A 110 -6.69 12.96 -36.46
N GLN A 111 -7.37 12.32 -37.43
CA GLN A 111 -8.65 11.65 -37.17
C GLN A 111 -8.50 10.47 -36.23
N ALA A 112 -7.44 9.69 -36.39
CA ALA A 112 -7.15 8.58 -35.47
C ALA A 112 -6.89 9.08 -34.05
N ALA A 113 -6.05 10.11 -33.91
CA ALA A 113 -5.77 10.76 -32.63
C ALA A 113 -7.04 11.30 -31.97
N THR A 114 -7.91 11.98 -32.71
CA THR A 114 -9.19 12.49 -32.17
C THR A 114 -10.08 11.35 -31.66
N ARG A 115 -10.20 10.25 -32.39
CA ARG A 115 -10.98 9.08 -31.92
C ARG A 115 -10.38 8.44 -30.68
N LEU A 116 -9.06 8.25 -30.65
CA LEU A 116 -8.37 7.74 -29.46
C LEU A 116 -8.56 8.66 -28.26
N GLN A 117 -8.46 9.97 -28.45
CA GLN A 117 -8.69 10.96 -27.41
C GLN A 117 -10.10 10.84 -26.83
N GLN A 118 -11.13 10.74 -27.67
CA GLN A 118 -12.50 10.55 -27.22
C GLN A 118 -12.65 9.27 -26.38
N THR A 119 -12.16 8.14 -26.88
CA THR A 119 -12.24 6.85 -26.17
C THR A 119 -11.53 6.90 -24.82
N ILE A 120 -10.33 7.51 -24.74
CA ILE A 120 -9.57 7.63 -23.50
C ILE A 120 -10.29 8.58 -22.54
N ASN A 121 -10.81 9.71 -23.02
CA ASN A 121 -11.55 10.64 -22.20
C ASN A 121 -12.82 10.03 -21.61
N ASP A 122 -13.55 9.24 -22.40
CA ASP A 122 -14.74 8.54 -21.90
C ASP A 122 -14.39 7.48 -20.86
N SER A 123 -13.29 6.76 -21.06
CA SER A 123 -12.75 5.80 -20.11
C SER A 123 -12.28 6.49 -18.81
N LEU A 124 -11.56 7.62 -18.92
CA LEU A 124 -11.15 8.43 -17.77
C LEU A 124 -12.38 8.94 -16.99
N ARG A 125 -13.38 9.49 -17.70
CA ARG A 125 -14.61 9.99 -17.08
C ARG A 125 -15.34 8.90 -16.29
N ALA A 126 -15.43 7.70 -16.86
CA ALA A 126 -16.07 6.56 -16.22
C ALA A 126 -15.31 6.08 -14.96
N GLU A 127 -13.98 6.07 -14.99
CA GLU A 127 -13.16 5.59 -13.87
C GLU A 127 -13.00 6.67 -12.77
N PHE A 128 -12.82 7.93 -13.12
CA PHE A 128 -12.74 9.03 -12.15
C PHE A 128 -14.08 9.25 -11.44
N GLY A 129 -15.20 9.08 -12.14
CA GLY A 129 -16.53 9.20 -11.54
C GLY A 129 -16.83 8.19 -10.44
N LYS A 130 -16.10 7.08 -10.38
CA LYS A 130 -16.26 6.02 -9.35
C LYS A 130 -15.28 6.17 -8.18
N ARG A 131 -14.26 7.01 -8.29
CA ARG A 131 -13.13 7.07 -7.37
C ARG A 131 -12.99 8.42 -6.69
N THR A 132 -12.36 8.42 -5.51
CA THR A 132 -12.02 9.66 -4.81
C THR A 132 -10.74 10.27 -5.36
N ILE A 133 -10.50 11.56 -5.09
CA ILE A 133 -9.24 12.21 -5.46
C ILE A 133 -8.05 11.47 -4.87
N HIS A 134 -8.18 10.99 -3.65
CA HIS A 134 -7.12 10.25 -2.96
C HIS A 134 -6.74 8.96 -3.68
N ASP A 135 -7.72 8.18 -4.13
CA ASP A 135 -7.50 6.91 -4.85
C ASP A 135 -6.77 7.14 -6.18
N VAL A 136 -7.16 8.22 -6.89
CA VAL A 136 -6.55 8.60 -8.17
C VAL A 136 -5.12 9.07 -8.03
N VAL A 137 -4.81 9.82 -6.96
CA VAL A 137 -3.48 10.44 -6.76
C VAL A 137 -2.48 9.48 -6.14
N SER A 138 -2.89 8.66 -5.18
CA SER A 138 -1.94 7.94 -4.31
C SER A 138 -2.11 6.43 -4.20
N GLY A 139 -3.25 5.83 -4.57
CA GLY A 139 -3.49 4.44 -4.22
C GLY A 139 -3.57 3.46 -5.39
N GLU A 140 -4.30 3.78 -6.44
CA GLU A 140 -4.68 2.81 -7.47
C GLU A 140 -4.33 3.25 -8.90
N ARG A 141 -3.41 4.20 -9.02
CA ARG A 141 -3.05 4.81 -10.30
C ARG A 141 -2.67 3.78 -11.37
N ASP A 142 -1.86 2.79 -11.02
CA ASP A 142 -1.40 1.77 -11.97
C ASP A 142 -2.56 0.90 -12.45
N LYS A 143 -3.46 0.51 -11.56
CA LYS A 143 -4.67 -0.25 -11.92
C LYS A 143 -5.59 0.53 -12.85
N ILE A 144 -5.73 1.83 -12.61
CA ILE A 144 -6.52 2.71 -13.48
C ILE A 144 -5.91 2.75 -14.88
N MET A 145 -4.61 2.95 -14.99
CA MET A 145 -3.90 3.00 -16.26
C MET A 145 -4.00 1.67 -17.05
N ASP A 146 -3.89 0.53 -16.38
CA ASP A 146 -4.06 -0.78 -17.02
C ASP A 146 -5.48 -0.99 -17.53
N LEU A 147 -6.49 -0.67 -16.76
CA LEU A 147 -7.90 -0.73 -17.19
C LEU A 147 -8.18 0.20 -18.38
N MET A 148 -7.62 1.41 -18.34
CA MET A 148 -7.75 2.37 -19.44
C MET A 148 -7.06 1.88 -20.69
N ARG A 149 -5.84 1.33 -20.57
CA ARG A 149 -5.11 0.73 -21.70
C ARG A 149 -5.92 -0.39 -22.34
N GLU A 150 -6.51 -1.26 -21.54
CA GLU A 150 -7.30 -2.39 -22.03
C GLU A 150 -8.53 -1.92 -22.80
N LYS A 151 -9.33 -1.02 -22.22
CA LYS A 151 -10.51 -0.44 -22.88
C LYS A 151 -10.15 0.36 -24.13
N ALA A 152 -9.12 1.21 -24.03
CA ALA A 152 -8.66 1.99 -25.16
C ALA A 152 -8.15 1.09 -26.29
N ASN A 153 -7.49 -0.03 -25.98
CA ASN A 153 -7.00 -0.98 -26.95
C ASN A 153 -8.14 -1.77 -27.62
N GLU A 154 -9.20 -2.10 -26.88
CA GLU A 154 -10.40 -2.74 -27.43
C GLU A 154 -11.04 -1.87 -28.53
N ASP A 155 -11.23 -0.58 -28.28
CA ASP A 155 -11.82 0.34 -29.23
C ASP A 155 -10.84 0.72 -30.34
N ALA A 156 -9.56 0.86 -30.03
CA ALA A 156 -8.49 1.15 -31.00
C ALA A 156 -8.33 0.02 -32.02
N SER A 157 -8.52 -1.23 -31.59
CA SER A 157 -8.43 -2.38 -32.49
C SER A 157 -9.46 -2.33 -33.64
N LYS A 158 -10.63 -1.74 -33.40
CA LYS A 158 -11.69 -1.55 -34.41
C LYS A 158 -11.29 -0.59 -35.53
N ILE A 159 -10.30 0.28 -35.27
CA ILE A 159 -9.76 1.21 -36.26
C ILE A 159 -8.39 0.77 -36.79
N GLY A 160 -7.94 -0.45 -36.46
CA GLY A 160 -6.66 -0.96 -36.92
C GLY A 160 -5.42 -0.50 -36.17
N VAL A 161 -5.61 0.04 -34.95
CA VAL A 161 -4.57 0.62 -34.10
C VAL A 161 -4.45 -0.18 -32.81
N GLN A 162 -3.23 -0.32 -32.30
CA GLN A 162 -2.95 -0.90 -31.00
C GLN A 162 -2.50 0.17 -30.02
N VAL A 163 -3.17 0.26 -28.89
CA VAL A 163 -2.72 1.07 -27.75
C VAL A 163 -1.73 0.26 -26.93
N LEU A 164 -0.51 0.76 -26.80
CA LEU A 164 0.57 0.12 -26.08
C LEU A 164 0.60 0.54 -24.61
N ASP A 165 0.41 1.83 -24.36
CA ASP A 165 0.48 2.40 -23.03
C ASP A 165 -0.39 3.66 -22.92
N VAL A 166 -1.06 3.82 -21.78
CA VAL A 166 -1.81 5.02 -21.42
C VAL A 166 -1.30 5.50 -20.07
N ARG A 167 -0.83 6.73 -19.98
CA ARG A 167 -0.28 7.30 -18.75
C ARG A 167 -0.89 8.64 -18.41
N ILE A 168 -1.26 8.76 -17.15
CA ILE A 168 -1.60 10.06 -16.55
C ILE A 168 -0.28 10.74 -16.19
N LYS A 169 -0.04 11.93 -16.69
CA LYS A 169 1.13 12.76 -16.33
C LYS A 169 0.93 13.42 -14.99
N ARG A 170 -0.17 14.15 -14.86
CA ARG A 170 -0.46 15.02 -13.75
C ARG A 170 -1.96 15.04 -13.46
N VAL A 171 -2.30 15.12 -12.19
CA VAL A 171 -3.67 15.39 -11.73
C VAL A 171 -3.61 16.61 -10.82
N ASP A 172 -4.22 17.69 -11.24
CA ASP A 172 -4.26 18.95 -10.50
C ASP A 172 -5.68 19.30 -10.08
N LEU A 173 -5.77 20.08 -9.04
CA LEU A 173 -7.03 20.70 -8.64
C LEU A 173 -7.13 22.10 -9.24
N PRO A 174 -8.29 22.52 -9.77
CA PRO A 174 -8.49 23.91 -10.15
C PRO A 174 -8.18 24.83 -8.98
N GLN A 175 -7.52 25.95 -9.25
CA GLN A 175 -7.07 26.90 -8.21
C GLN A 175 -8.21 27.36 -7.29
N GLU A 176 -9.40 27.51 -7.84
CA GLU A 176 -10.61 28.00 -7.14
C GLU A 176 -11.05 27.10 -5.98
N VAL A 177 -10.76 25.81 -6.07
CA VAL A 177 -11.19 24.82 -5.06
C VAL A 177 -10.02 24.21 -4.27
N SER A 178 -8.80 24.46 -4.71
CA SER A 178 -7.58 23.86 -4.18
C SER A 178 -7.45 24.08 -2.67
N GLU A 179 -7.57 25.33 -2.22
CA GLU A 179 -7.38 25.68 -0.81
C GLU A 179 -8.44 25.06 0.11
N SER A 180 -9.69 25.05 -0.33
CA SER A 180 -10.79 24.45 0.44
C SER A 180 -10.64 22.92 0.59
N VAL A 181 -10.14 22.26 -0.46
CA VAL A 181 -9.87 20.83 -0.46
C VAL A 181 -8.70 20.51 0.46
N TYR A 182 -7.60 21.25 0.38
CA TYR A 182 -6.44 21.07 1.27
C TYR A 182 -6.81 21.27 2.72
N ARG A 183 -7.55 22.31 3.08
CA ARG A 183 -8.03 22.54 4.45
C ARG A 183 -8.91 21.37 4.95
N ARG A 184 -9.79 20.87 4.10
CA ARG A 184 -10.63 19.72 4.45
C ARG A 184 -9.81 18.44 4.64
N MET A 185 -8.86 18.16 3.75
CA MET A 185 -7.95 17.01 3.87
C MET A 185 -7.11 17.11 5.14
N GLU A 186 -6.59 18.30 5.47
CA GLU A 186 -5.85 18.55 6.70
C GLU A 186 -6.72 18.29 7.95
N SER A 187 -7.94 18.82 7.96
CA SER A 187 -8.89 18.61 9.05
C SER A 187 -9.24 17.14 9.23
N GLU A 188 -9.48 16.42 8.13
CA GLU A 188 -9.78 15.00 8.14
C GLU A 188 -8.58 14.18 8.64
N ARG A 189 -7.36 14.50 8.20
CA ARG A 189 -6.14 13.87 8.71
C ARG A 189 -5.93 14.12 10.19
N LYS A 190 -6.20 15.35 10.66
CA LYS A 190 -6.15 15.68 12.08
C LYS A 190 -7.20 14.91 12.88
N ARG A 191 -8.42 14.78 12.35
CA ARG A 191 -9.49 13.99 12.97
C ARG A 191 -9.08 12.53 13.15
N VAL A 192 -8.62 11.87 12.09
CA VAL A 192 -8.18 10.48 12.11
C VAL A 192 -6.99 10.29 13.07
N ALA A 193 -6.02 11.20 13.05
CA ALA A 193 -4.88 11.15 13.96
C ALA A 193 -5.29 11.28 15.43
N ASN A 194 -6.26 12.17 15.72
CA ASN A 194 -6.79 12.34 17.08
C ASN A 194 -7.60 11.11 17.52
N GLU A 195 -8.40 10.54 16.65
CA GLU A 195 -9.15 9.31 16.91
C GLU A 195 -8.21 8.14 17.24
N LEU A 196 -7.16 7.93 16.45
CA LEU A 196 -6.16 6.90 16.70
C LEU A 196 -5.39 7.13 18.00
N ARG A 197 -5.02 8.40 18.32
CA ARG A 197 -4.37 8.72 19.59
C ARG A 197 -5.30 8.47 20.78
N SER A 198 -6.57 8.88 20.69
CA SER A 198 -7.55 8.67 21.74
C SER A 198 -7.81 7.19 21.98
N THR A 199 -7.96 6.40 20.92
CA THR A 199 -8.11 4.94 21.01
C THR A 199 -6.88 4.30 21.62
N GLY A 200 -5.69 4.69 21.17
CA GLY A 200 -4.42 4.19 21.73
C GLY A 200 -4.24 4.56 23.20
N SER A 201 -4.63 5.77 23.61
CA SER A 201 -4.60 6.20 25.01
C SER A 201 -5.57 5.39 25.87
N ALA A 202 -6.80 5.20 25.40
CA ALA A 202 -7.81 4.41 26.11
C ALA A 202 -7.40 2.94 26.29
N GLU A 203 -6.82 2.33 25.24
CA GLU A 203 -6.33 0.95 25.32
C GLU A 203 -5.11 0.85 26.24
N SER A 204 -4.20 1.81 26.20
CA SER A 204 -3.07 1.89 27.13
C SER A 204 -3.52 1.97 28.58
N GLU A 205 -4.52 2.82 28.88
CA GLU A 205 -5.07 2.97 30.23
C GLU A 205 -5.72 1.67 30.71
N LYS A 206 -6.47 1.02 29.86
CA LYS A 206 -7.09 -0.27 30.13
C LYS A 206 -6.07 -1.36 30.45
N ILE A 207 -5.01 -1.45 29.66
CA ILE A 207 -3.91 -2.41 29.88
C ILE A 207 -3.22 -2.13 31.22
N ARG A 208 -2.96 -0.86 31.54
CA ARG A 208 -2.38 -0.47 32.84
C ARG A 208 -3.28 -0.83 34.00
N ALA A 209 -4.56 -0.49 33.91
CA ALA A 209 -5.54 -0.78 34.96
C ALA A 209 -5.68 -2.30 35.19
N ASP A 210 -5.68 -3.10 34.13
CA ASP A 210 -5.71 -4.56 34.24
C ASP A 210 -4.41 -5.11 34.88
N ALA A 211 -3.26 -4.59 34.51
CA ALA A 211 -1.97 -4.95 35.11
C ALA A 211 -1.90 -4.60 36.60
N ASP A 212 -2.32 -3.39 36.96
CA ASP A 212 -2.37 -2.95 38.37
C ASP A 212 -3.34 -3.81 39.21
N LYS A 213 -4.51 -4.11 38.65
CA LYS A 213 -5.46 -5.02 39.27
C LYS A 213 -4.86 -6.43 39.50
N GLN A 214 -4.19 -6.99 38.50
CA GLN A 214 -3.53 -8.28 38.63
C GLN A 214 -2.42 -8.26 39.66
N ARG A 215 -1.62 -7.20 39.69
CA ARG A 215 -0.57 -6.98 40.68
C ARG A 215 -1.15 -6.98 42.09
N GLU A 216 -2.23 -6.21 42.34
CA GLU A 216 -2.88 -6.18 43.66
C GLU A 216 -3.44 -7.56 44.06
N ILE A 217 -4.05 -8.28 43.12
CA ILE A 217 -4.54 -9.64 43.41
C ILE A 217 -3.38 -10.58 43.80
N ILE A 218 -2.27 -10.54 43.04
CA ILE A 218 -1.10 -11.39 43.32
C ILE A 218 -0.50 -11.06 44.68
N ILE A 219 -0.34 -9.76 45.01
CA ILE A 219 0.20 -9.33 46.31
C ILE A 219 -0.73 -9.76 47.43
N ALA A 220 -2.04 -9.55 47.28
CA ALA A 220 -3.01 -9.97 48.29
C ALA A 220 -3.03 -11.48 48.52
N GLN A 221 -2.92 -12.27 47.45
CA GLN A 221 -2.83 -13.73 47.52
C GLN A 221 -1.54 -14.17 48.22
N ALA A 222 -0.39 -13.58 47.85
CA ALA A 222 0.89 -13.89 48.47
C ALA A 222 0.88 -13.55 49.95
N TYR A 223 0.31 -12.39 50.33
CA TYR A 223 0.17 -12.01 51.73
C TYR A 223 -0.72 -12.96 52.52
N ARG A 224 -1.88 -13.32 51.96
CA ARG A 224 -2.78 -14.33 52.57
C ARG A 224 -2.06 -15.66 52.75
N ASP A 225 -1.34 -16.16 51.75
CA ASP A 225 -0.64 -17.44 51.85
C ASP A 225 0.51 -17.36 52.88
N ALA A 226 1.24 -16.26 52.90
CA ALA A 226 2.27 -16.02 53.92
C ALA A 226 1.69 -16.03 55.33
N GLN A 227 0.53 -15.38 55.58
CA GLN A 227 -0.12 -15.37 56.88
C GLN A 227 -0.67 -16.74 57.24
N ARG A 228 -1.21 -17.49 56.29
CA ARG A 228 -1.65 -18.90 56.51
C ARG A 228 -0.48 -19.81 56.92
N ILE A 229 0.62 -19.77 56.17
CA ILE A 229 1.81 -20.56 56.48
C ILE A 229 2.38 -20.19 57.85
N LYS A 230 2.44 -18.87 58.14
CA LYS A 230 2.88 -18.39 59.46
C LYS A 230 1.96 -18.91 60.59
N GLY A 231 0.64 -18.75 60.40
CA GLY A 231 -0.34 -19.26 61.36
C GLY A 231 -0.29 -20.73 61.59
N GLU A 232 -0.12 -21.52 60.51
CA GLU A 232 0.09 -23.00 60.60
C GLU A 232 1.39 -23.32 61.33
N GLY A 233 2.46 -22.57 61.07
CA GLY A 233 3.73 -22.71 61.74
C GLY A 233 3.63 -22.41 63.25
N ASP A 234 3.00 -21.29 63.57
CA ASP A 234 2.76 -20.87 64.96
C ASP A 234 1.87 -21.90 65.71
N ALA A 235 0.81 -22.41 65.05
CA ALA A 235 -0.05 -23.43 65.63
C ALA A 235 0.70 -24.75 65.89
N LYS A 236 1.54 -25.20 64.92
CA LYS A 236 2.39 -26.39 65.10
C LYS A 236 3.40 -26.18 66.21
N ALA A 237 4.05 -25.05 66.29
CA ALA A 237 4.98 -24.71 67.37
C ALA A 237 4.27 -24.73 68.72
N ALA A 238 3.10 -24.08 68.84
CA ALA A 238 2.31 -24.06 70.07
C ALA A 238 1.88 -25.51 70.50
N ALA A 239 1.46 -26.35 69.51
CA ALA A 239 1.11 -27.75 69.79
C ALA A 239 2.31 -28.57 70.29
N ILE A 240 3.49 -28.39 69.69
CA ILE A 240 4.73 -29.05 70.10
C ILE A 240 5.12 -28.61 71.54
N TYR A 241 5.05 -27.28 71.78
CA TYR A 241 5.33 -26.77 73.12
C TYR A 241 4.33 -27.25 74.16
N ALA A 242 3.03 -27.25 73.84
CA ALA A 242 2.02 -27.79 74.78
C ALA A 242 2.23 -29.28 75.08
N GLY A 243 2.57 -30.10 74.08
CA GLY A 243 2.87 -31.52 74.24
C GLY A 243 4.13 -31.79 75.06
N ALA A 244 5.18 -31.00 74.80
CA ALA A 244 6.47 -31.19 75.50
C ALA A 244 6.44 -30.66 76.92
N TYR A 245 5.79 -29.54 77.19
CA TYR A 245 5.82 -28.88 78.50
C TYR A 245 4.62 -29.21 79.37
N GLY A 246 3.55 -29.79 78.81
CA GLY A 246 2.41 -30.31 79.60
C GLY A 246 2.78 -31.40 80.57
N GLN A 247 3.92 -32.09 80.34
CA GLN A 247 4.43 -33.11 81.26
C GLN A 247 5.00 -32.60 82.59
N ASN A 248 5.53 -31.32 82.58
CA ASN A 248 6.03 -30.64 83.74
C ASN A 248 5.83 -29.13 83.63
N SER A 249 4.71 -28.63 84.14
CA SER A 249 4.30 -27.22 84.02
C SER A 249 5.20 -26.28 84.83
N GLU A 250 5.77 -26.75 85.93
CA GLU A 250 6.67 -25.98 86.77
C GLU A 250 8.02 -25.70 86.08
N PHE A 251 8.60 -26.75 85.50
CA PHE A 251 9.83 -26.62 84.68
C PHE A 251 9.59 -25.72 83.46
N PHE A 252 8.45 -25.83 82.80
CA PHE A 252 8.11 -24.94 81.69
C PHE A 252 8.01 -23.47 82.12
N SER A 253 7.34 -23.21 83.22
CA SER A 253 7.24 -21.86 83.77
C SER A 253 8.61 -21.28 84.09
N PHE A 254 9.48 -22.04 84.65
CA PHE A 254 10.87 -21.68 84.96
C PHE A 254 11.65 -21.40 83.64
N TYR A 255 11.64 -22.29 82.73
CA TYR A 255 12.34 -22.13 81.44
C TYR A 255 11.84 -20.92 80.66
N ARG A 256 10.53 -20.70 80.61
CA ARG A 256 9.92 -19.56 79.95
C ARG A 256 10.28 -18.21 80.60
N SER A 257 10.36 -18.20 81.90
CA SER A 257 10.82 -17.05 82.61
C SER A 257 12.27 -16.70 82.29
N LEU A 258 13.16 -17.66 82.24
CA LEU A 258 14.56 -17.48 81.86
C LEU A 258 14.68 -16.97 80.39
N GLU A 259 13.87 -17.49 79.47
CA GLU A 259 13.87 -17.02 78.07
C GLU A 259 13.32 -15.58 77.98
N ALA A 260 12.28 -15.28 78.72
CA ALA A 260 11.76 -13.91 78.85
C ALA A 260 12.82 -12.95 79.39
N TYR A 261 13.53 -13.34 80.47
CA TYR A 261 14.63 -12.54 80.97
C TYR A 261 15.72 -12.29 79.94
N ARG A 262 16.12 -13.34 79.20
CA ARG A 262 17.13 -13.25 78.14
C ARG A 262 16.70 -12.31 76.97
N ARG A 263 15.43 -12.29 76.68
CA ARG A 263 14.89 -11.41 75.61
C ARG A 263 14.71 -9.96 76.07
N THR A 264 14.31 -9.78 77.30
CA THR A 264 14.07 -8.47 77.90
C THR A 264 15.36 -7.71 78.21
N PHE A 265 16.40 -8.44 78.68
CA PHE A 265 17.70 -7.84 79.07
C PHE A 265 18.74 -8.08 77.93
N LYS A 266 18.51 -7.46 76.79
CA LYS A 266 19.43 -7.54 75.65
C LYS A 266 20.56 -6.53 75.70
N GLU A 267 20.27 -5.32 76.14
CA GLU A 267 21.22 -4.18 76.06
C GLU A 267 21.61 -3.76 77.44
N ARG A 268 22.89 -3.39 77.61
CA ARG A 268 23.42 -2.93 78.88
C ARG A 268 22.91 -1.54 79.32
N SER A 269 22.21 -0.81 78.48
CA SER A 269 21.64 0.52 78.67
C SER A 269 20.19 0.51 79.17
N ASP A 270 19.55 -0.68 79.19
CA ASP A 270 18.13 -0.80 79.55
C ASP A 270 17.97 -0.51 81.10
N VAL A 271 17.22 0.52 81.43
CA VAL A 271 16.85 0.82 82.79
C VAL A 271 15.49 0.25 83.09
N LEU A 272 15.45 -0.71 83.94
CA LEU A 272 14.20 -1.35 84.35
C LEU A 272 13.76 -0.91 85.68
N VAL A 273 12.55 -0.38 85.75
CA VAL A 273 11.88 -0.09 87.05
C VAL A 273 11.05 -1.31 87.38
N LEU A 274 11.47 -1.99 88.42
CA LEU A 274 10.88 -3.29 88.77
C LEU A 274 10.15 -3.22 90.12
N ASP A 275 8.92 -3.78 90.12
CA ASP A 275 8.30 -4.14 91.40
C ASP A 275 8.81 -5.54 91.81
N PRO A 276 9.56 -5.66 92.90
CA PRO A 276 10.11 -6.94 93.33
C PRO A 276 9.06 -7.98 93.72
N SER A 277 7.79 -7.62 93.88
CA SER A 277 6.70 -8.55 94.21
C SER A 277 6.04 -9.17 93.02
N SER A 278 6.39 -8.71 91.77
CA SER A 278 5.83 -9.27 90.53
C SER A 278 6.15 -10.74 90.30
N ASP A 279 5.17 -11.50 89.90
CA ASP A 279 5.29 -12.92 89.50
C ASP A 279 6.37 -13.18 88.45
N PHE A 280 6.70 -12.14 87.68
CA PHE A 280 7.75 -12.21 86.67
C PHE A 280 9.12 -12.50 87.25
N PHE A 281 9.42 -12.08 88.50
CA PHE A 281 10.69 -12.29 89.17
C PHE A 281 10.65 -13.45 90.20
N LYS A 282 9.58 -14.22 90.23
CA LYS A 282 9.41 -15.34 91.18
C LYS A 282 10.62 -16.29 91.19
N TYR A 283 11.15 -16.65 90.01
CA TYR A 283 12.30 -17.57 89.86
C TYR A 283 13.66 -16.87 90.06
N LEU A 284 13.72 -15.56 89.93
CA LEU A 284 14.94 -14.80 90.18
C LEU A 284 15.20 -14.67 91.72
N LYS A 285 14.12 -14.62 92.53
CA LYS A 285 14.20 -14.48 94.01
C LYS A 285 14.39 -15.79 94.75
N HIS A 286 13.83 -16.86 94.21
CA HIS A 286 13.88 -18.17 94.89
C HIS A 286 14.41 -19.20 93.92
N SER A 287 15.59 -19.75 94.14
CA SER A 287 16.25 -20.77 93.29
C SER A 287 15.67 -22.18 93.43
N GLY A 288 14.42 -22.34 93.86
CA GLY A 288 13.74 -23.64 93.86
C GLY A 288 14.36 -24.76 94.70
N ARG A 289 15.11 -24.39 95.74
CA ARG A 289 15.57 -25.42 96.60
C ARG A 289 14.61 -25.50 97.82
N LYS A 290 13.80 -26.57 97.86
CA LYS A 290 13.41 -27.28 99.03
C LYS A 290 14.42 -28.37 99.33
#